data_1ebf8e815b0ef2f70282921d71d836aa
#
_entry.id   1ebf8e815b0ef2f70282921d71d836aa
#
_cell.length_a   1.000
_cell.length_b   1.000
_cell.length_c   1.000
_cell.angle_alpha   90.00
_cell.angle_beta   90.00
_cell.angle_gamma   90.00
#
_symmetry.space_group_name_H-M   'P 1'
#
loop_
_entity.id
_entity.type
_entity.pdbx_description
1 polymer ?
#
loop_
_entity_poly.entity_id
_entity_poly.type
_entity_poly.pdbx_seq_one_letter_code
_entity_poly.pdbx_strand_id
1 'polypeptide(L)'
;CNSVSDSKVEESAPANEAGVFSLVIHGGAGTILKANMTEEQEKAYEQVLTEALDIGETILQADGAATEAVIQVIKHLEDSPLFNAGKGAVFNSDAANEMDASIMRGYDQQAGAVGGVSNIKNPIEAAFAVMTKSEHVLLTGQGAESFAVSVGIDTIDPSYFFTERRFRSLQAAKESEASTSMKYNPDHKFGTVGCVV
;
A
#
# COMPACT_ATOMS: atom_id res chain seq x y z
N CYS A 1 24.12 37.94 20.54
CA CYS A 1 23.29 36.97 19.83
C CYS A 1 24.16 35.78 19.53
N ASN A 2 24.08 34.73 20.36
CA ASN A 2 24.74 33.45 20.14
C ASN A 2 23.79 32.54 19.42
N SER A 3 24.13 32.15 18.22
CA SER A 3 23.45 31.07 17.49
C SER A 3 23.87 29.74 18.12
N VAL A 4 22.92 29.10 18.81
CA VAL A 4 23.05 27.69 19.21
C VAL A 4 22.67 26.86 18.00
N SER A 5 23.66 26.18 17.42
CA SER A 5 23.44 25.16 16.41
C SER A 5 22.90 23.91 17.11
N ASP A 6 21.61 23.68 16.99
CA ASP A 6 20.99 22.39 17.33
C ASP A 6 21.52 21.34 16.35
N SER A 7 22.58 20.64 16.76
CA SER A 7 22.94 19.38 16.15
C SER A 7 21.88 18.34 16.55
N LYS A 8 20.94 18.01 15.66
CA LYS A 8 20.10 16.83 15.80
C LYS A 8 21.05 15.64 15.91
N VAL A 9 21.09 15.04 17.09
CA VAL A 9 21.69 13.72 17.31
C VAL A 9 20.82 12.75 16.51
N GLU A 10 21.35 12.18 15.43
CA GLU A 10 20.76 10.99 14.82
C GLU A 10 20.90 9.87 15.85
N GLU A 11 19.83 9.64 16.59
CA GLU A 11 19.70 8.49 17.45
C GLU A 11 19.57 7.27 16.53
N SER A 12 20.67 6.51 16.41
CA SER A 12 20.69 5.27 15.64
C SER A 12 19.68 4.32 16.25
N ALA A 13 18.87 3.68 15.39
CA ALA A 13 17.98 2.60 15.81
C ALA A 13 18.74 1.60 16.70
N PRO A 14 18.10 1.08 17.77
CA PRO A 14 18.76 0.09 18.63
C PRO A 14 19.21 -1.08 17.75
N ALA A 15 20.47 -1.50 17.92
CA ALA A 15 21.01 -2.67 17.24
C ALA A 15 20.13 -3.89 17.60
N ASN A 16 19.57 -4.52 16.57
CA ASN A 16 18.80 -5.74 16.73
C ASN A 16 19.72 -6.80 17.34
N GLU A 17 19.30 -7.40 18.45
CA GLU A 17 19.93 -8.63 18.93
C GLU A 17 19.79 -9.67 17.83
N ALA A 18 20.91 -10.19 17.35
CA ALA A 18 21.02 -10.98 16.13
C ALA A 18 19.89 -12.03 15.99
N GLY A 19 19.06 -11.88 14.99
CA GLY A 19 18.48 -13.01 14.30
C GLY A 19 17.03 -13.38 14.58
N VAL A 20 16.24 -12.64 15.37
CA VAL A 20 14.80 -12.96 15.50
C VAL A 20 13.95 -11.80 15.03
N PHE A 21 13.40 -11.94 13.83
CA PHE A 21 12.37 -11.05 13.31
C PHE A 21 11.08 -11.85 13.07
N SER A 22 9.97 -11.15 12.97
CA SER A 22 8.70 -11.69 12.50
C SER A 22 8.19 -10.83 11.35
N LEU A 23 7.73 -11.48 10.29
CA LEU A 23 7.15 -10.82 9.13
C LEU A 23 5.75 -11.39 8.90
N VAL A 24 4.75 -10.52 8.85
CA VAL A 24 3.36 -10.88 8.56
C VAL A 24 2.86 -10.03 7.41
N ILE A 25 2.23 -10.67 6.42
CA ILE A 25 1.59 -9.97 5.30
C ILE A 25 0.09 -10.24 5.28
N HIS A 26 -0.67 -9.30 4.71
CA HIS A 26 -2.10 -9.40 4.50
C HIS A 26 -2.41 -9.14 3.03
N GLY A 27 -3.05 -10.08 2.36
CA GLY A 27 -3.40 -10.00 0.93
C GLY A 27 -4.83 -9.52 0.65
N GLY A 28 -5.54 -9.03 1.66
CA GLY A 28 -6.91 -8.54 1.51
C GLY A 28 -7.96 -9.40 2.21
N ALA A 29 -9.17 -8.88 2.30
CA ALA A 29 -10.33 -9.53 2.90
C ALA A 29 -11.53 -9.52 1.95
N GLY A 30 -12.49 -10.43 2.16
CA GLY A 30 -13.79 -10.44 1.50
C GLY A 30 -13.85 -11.36 0.28
N THR A 31 -13.44 -10.90 -0.88
CA THR A 31 -13.65 -11.65 -2.15
C THR A 31 -12.61 -12.76 -2.41
N ILE A 32 -11.58 -12.88 -1.58
CA ILE A 32 -10.54 -13.91 -1.70
C ILE A 32 -11.01 -15.16 -0.93
N LEU A 33 -12.03 -15.81 -1.46
CA LEU A 33 -12.52 -17.08 -0.92
C LEU A 33 -12.08 -18.22 -1.84
N LYS A 34 -11.35 -19.19 -1.30
CA LYS A 34 -10.87 -20.36 -2.02
C LYS A 34 -12.00 -21.07 -2.81
N ALA A 35 -13.22 -21.11 -2.26
CA ALA A 35 -14.38 -21.71 -2.91
C ALA A 35 -14.81 -20.99 -4.21
N ASN A 36 -14.36 -19.75 -4.43
CA ASN A 36 -14.73 -18.92 -5.57
C ASN A 36 -13.57 -18.73 -6.56
N MET A 37 -12.46 -19.45 -6.37
CA MET A 37 -11.26 -19.36 -7.21
C MET A 37 -11.08 -20.61 -8.06
N THR A 38 -10.51 -20.44 -9.27
CA THR A 38 -9.93 -21.57 -9.99
C THR A 38 -8.58 -21.94 -9.37
N GLU A 39 -8.08 -23.15 -9.66
CA GLU A 39 -6.76 -23.59 -9.19
C GLU A 39 -5.63 -22.67 -9.71
N GLU A 40 -5.77 -22.14 -10.92
CA GLU A 40 -4.80 -21.20 -11.51
C GLU A 40 -4.80 -19.87 -10.75
N GLN A 41 -5.97 -19.39 -10.36
CA GLN A 41 -6.10 -18.15 -9.55
C GLN A 41 -5.49 -18.35 -8.16
N GLU A 42 -5.80 -19.48 -7.48
CA GLU A 42 -5.23 -19.80 -6.18
C GLU A 42 -3.70 -19.81 -6.25
N LYS A 43 -3.12 -20.53 -7.21
CA LYS A 43 -1.67 -20.59 -7.42
C LYS A 43 -1.06 -19.21 -7.69
N ALA A 44 -1.74 -18.35 -8.47
CA ALA A 44 -1.25 -17.00 -8.75
C ALA A 44 -1.22 -16.14 -7.47
N TYR A 45 -2.23 -16.22 -6.60
CA TYR A 45 -2.22 -15.54 -5.31
C TYR A 45 -1.12 -16.08 -4.39
N GLU A 46 -1.00 -17.40 -4.27
CA GLU A 46 0.04 -18.05 -3.45
C GLU A 46 1.44 -17.65 -3.91
N GLN A 47 1.67 -17.62 -5.22
CA GLN A 47 2.96 -17.23 -5.78
C GLN A 47 3.33 -15.81 -5.39
N VAL A 48 2.46 -14.82 -5.64
CA VAL A 48 2.77 -13.41 -5.34
C VAL A 48 2.94 -13.19 -3.84
N LEU A 49 2.15 -13.85 -2.98
CA LEU A 49 2.31 -13.78 -1.53
C LEU A 49 3.63 -14.40 -1.06
N THR A 50 4.03 -15.53 -1.65
CA THR A 50 5.31 -16.16 -1.35
C THR A 50 6.49 -15.26 -1.76
N GLU A 51 6.45 -14.71 -2.98
CA GLU A 51 7.46 -13.76 -3.46
C GLU A 51 7.55 -12.52 -2.55
N ALA A 52 6.41 -12.00 -2.07
CA ALA A 52 6.38 -10.87 -1.13
C ALA A 52 7.05 -11.22 0.20
N LEU A 53 6.80 -12.42 0.76
CA LEU A 53 7.47 -12.92 1.97
C LEU A 53 8.97 -13.08 1.75
N ASP A 54 9.39 -13.69 0.64
CA ASP A 54 10.80 -13.89 0.29
C ASP A 54 11.57 -12.57 0.17
N ILE A 55 10.94 -11.53 -0.40
CA ILE A 55 11.51 -10.18 -0.48
C ILE A 55 11.75 -9.63 0.92
N GLY A 56 10.74 -9.65 1.78
CA GLY A 56 10.86 -9.12 3.13
C GLY A 56 11.86 -9.89 3.98
N GLU A 57 11.83 -11.23 3.92
CA GLU A 57 12.77 -12.11 4.61
C GLU A 57 14.21 -11.86 4.18
N THR A 58 14.45 -11.74 2.87
CA THR A 58 15.80 -11.47 2.33
C THR A 58 16.38 -10.16 2.88
N ILE A 59 15.58 -9.10 2.95
CA ILE A 59 16.00 -7.82 3.49
C ILE A 59 16.34 -7.95 4.97
N LEU A 60 15.48 -8.60 5.76
CA LEU A 60 15.64 -8.74 7.20
C LEU A 60 16.80 -9.66 7.57
N GLN A 61 17.03 -10.74 6.82
CA GLN A 61 18.20 -11.63 6.99
C GLN A 61 19.53 -10.93 6.69
N ALA A 62 19.49 -9.90 5.83
CA ALA A 62 20.65 -9.06 5.53
C ALA A 62 20.80 -7.86 6.49
N ASP A 63 20.18 -7.90 7.68
CA ASP A 63 20.16 -6.81 8.66
C ASP A 63 19.57 -5.50 8.10
N GLY A 64 18.72 -5.57 7.08
CA GLY A 64 18.00 -4.43 6.52
C GLY A 64 16.93 -3.89 7.47
N ALA A 65 16.57 -2.62 7.28
CA ALA A 65 15.58 -1.96 8.14
C ALA A 65 14.17 -2.57 7.94
N ALA A 66 13.40 -2.72 9.03
CA ALA A 66 12.00 -3.17 8.99
C ALA A 66 11.14 -2.31 8.05
N THR A 67 11.33 -0.98 8.03
CA THR A 67 10.63 -0.09 7.12
C THR A 67 10.96 -0.36 5.66
N GLU A 68 12.21 -0.72 5.34
CA GLU A 68 12.58 -1.10 3.98
C GLU A 68 11.89 -2.39 3.56
N ALA A 69 11.89 -3.41 4.43
CA ALA A 69 11.19 -4.66 4.18
C ALA A 69 9.69 -4.41 3.92
N VAL A 70 9.03 -3.62 4.77
CA VAL A 70 7.60 -3.25 4.59
C VAL A 70 7.38 -2.57 3.24
N ILE A 71 8.21 -1.57 2.86
CA ILE A 71 8.05 -0.84 1.61
C ILE A 71 8.19 -1.78 0.41
N GLN A 72 9.23 -2.62 0.36
CA GLN A 72 9.46 -3.50 -0.79
C GLN A 72 8.38 -4.58 -0.91
N VAL A 73 7.91 -5.14 0.21
CA VAL A 73 6.79 -6.07 0.26
C VAL A 73 5.51 -5.42 -0.30
N ILE A 74 5.15 -4.24 0.20
CA ILE A 74 3.93 -3.55 -0.26
C ILE A 74 4.04 -3.15 -1.73
N LYS A 75 5.18 -2.65 -2.19
CA LYS A 75 5.42 -2.35 -3.62
C LYS A 75 5.18 -3.57 -4.51
N HIS A 76 5.68 -4.74 -4.10
CA HIS A 76 5.46 -5.98 -4.83
C HIS A 76 3.96 -6.33 -4.93
N LEU A 77 3.21 -6.14 -3.85
CA LEU A 77 1.77 -6.35 -3.84
C LEU A 77 1.00 -5.27 -4.64
N GLU A 78 1.45 -4.01 -4.60
CA GLU A 78 0.89 -2.91 -5.41
C GLU A 78 1.14 -3.08 -6.91
N ASP A 79 2.24 -3.69 -7.31
CA ASP A 79 2.55 -3.99 -8.73
C ASP A 79 1.73 -5.17 -9.28
N SER A 80 1.08 -5.94 -8.42
CA SER A 80 0.23 -7.08 -8.80
C SER A 80 -1.22 -6.66 -9.08
N PRO A 81 -1.84 -7.10 -10.19
CA PRO A 81 -3.26 -6.83 -10.47
C PRO A 81 -4.22 -7.67 -9.60
N LEU A 82 -3.71 -8.56 -8.75
CA LEU A 82 -4.53 -9.49 -7.97
C LEU A 82 -5.16 -8.84 -6.74
N PHE A 83 -4.46 -7.91 -6.09
CA PHE A 83 -4.87 -7.30 -4.84
C PHE A 83 -5.61 -5.98 -5.06
N ASN A 84 -6.32 -5.49 -4.05
CA ASN A 84 -6.88 -4.14 -4.06
C ASN A 84 -5.84 -3.15 -3.51
N ALA A 85 -4.82 -2.91 -4.31
CA ALA A 85 -3.74 -1.97 -4.07
C ALA A 85 -3.04 -1.70 -5.40
N GLY A 86 -2.52 -0.49 -5.64
CA GLY A 86 -1.77 -0.14 -6.83
C GLY A 86 -2.48 -0.58 -8.12
N LYS A 87 -1.81 -1.41 -8.93
CA LYS A 87 -2.31 -1.89 -10.23
C LYS A 87 -3.64 -2.66 -10.16
N GLY A 88 -3.97 -3.25 -9.01
CA GLY A 88 -5.22 -3.98 -8.80
C GLY A 88 -6.29 -3.21 -8.04
N ALA A 89 -6.10 -1.90 -7.85
CA ALA A 89 -7.03 -1.04 -7.12
C ALA A 89 -8.45 -1.07 -7.74
N VAL A 90 -9.45 -1.00 -6.89
CA VAL A 90 -10.84 -0.89 -7.32
C VAL A 90 -11.11 0.48 -7.93
N PHE A 91 -12.15 0.58 -8.72
CA PHE A 91 -12.66 1.84 -9.22
C PHE A 91 -13.63 2.48 -8.22
N ASN A 92 -13.60 3.80 -8.13
CA ASN A 92 -14.67 4.56 -7.50
C ASN A 92 -15.92 4.65 -8.41
N SER A 93 -16.99 5.35 -7.97
CA SER A 93 -18.22 5.53 -8.73
C SER A 93 -18.03 6.24 -10.07
N ASP A 94 -16.99 7.06 -10.20
CA ASP A 94 -16.67 7.83 -11.40
C ASP A 94 -15.75 7.09 -12.37
N ALA A 95 -15.50 5.80 -12.10
CA ALA A 95 -14.61 4.93 -12.85
C ALA A 95 -13.13 5.42 -12.84
N ALA A 96 -12.70 6.05 -11.77
CA ALA A 96 -11.32 6.38 -11.49
C ALA A 96 -10.76 5.45 -10.40
N ASN A 97 -9.45 5.17 -10.46
CA ASN A 97 -8.74 4.49 -9.38
C ASN A 97 -8.17 5.56 -8.44
N GLU A 98 -8.62 5.54 -7.20
CA GLU A 98 -8.08 6.36 -6.11
C GLU A 98 -7.51 5.43 -5.05
N MET A 99 -6.31 5.73 -4.60
CA MET A 99 -5.55 4.85 -3.72
C MET A 99 -5.10 5.58 -2.47
N ASP A 100 -5.02 4.82 -1.38
CA ASP A 100 -4.54 5.29 -0.10
C ASP A 100 -3.38 4.38 0.33
N ALA A 101 -2.42 4.94 1.07
CA ALA A 101 -1.37 4.18 1.71
C ALA A 101 -0.96 4.84 3.03
N SER A 102 -0.51 4.03 3.97
CA SER A 102 0.05 4.51 5.22
C SER A 102 1.19 3.63 5.69
N ILE A 103 2.14 4.23 6.40
CA ILE A 103 3.25 3.55 7.04
C ILE A 103 3.49 4.15 8.42
N MET A 104 3.90 3.31 9.36
CA MET A 104 4.27 3.74 10.71
C MET A 104 5.52 3.02 11.16
N ARG A 105 6.37 3.72 11.86
CA ARG A 105 7.61 3.23 12.43
C ARG A 105 7.46 3.14 13.96
N GLY A 106 7.62 1.94 14.52
CA GLY A 106 7.27 1.68 15.91
C GLY A 106 8.20 2.34 16.95
N TYR A 107 9.50 2.42 16.67
CA TYR A 107 10.46 2.88 17.68
C TYR A 107 10.40 4.39 17.98
N ASP A 108 10.02 5.21 17.01
CA ASP A 108 9.89 6.68 17.16
C ASP A 108 8.45 7.17 16.93
N GLN A 109 7.54 6.25 16.62
CA GLN A 109 6.13 6.50 16.35
C GLN A 109 5.86 7.47 15.20
N GLN A 110 6.83 7.67 14.33
CA GLN A 110 6.62 8.46 13.12
C GLN A 110 5.68 7.71 12.17
N ALA A 111 4.80 8.46 11.53
CA ALA A 111 3.86 7.92 10.57
C ALA A 111 3.74 8.84 9.36
N GLY A 112 3.38 8.27 8.22
CA GLY A 112 3.07 9.01 7.01
C GLY A 112 1.97 8.32 6.22
N ALA A 113 1.16 9.11 5.54
CA ALA A 113 0.07 8.60 4.75
C ALA A 113 -0.20 9.48 3.53
N VAL A 114 -0.74 8.87 2.49
CA VAL A 114 -1.36 9.55 1.35
C VAL A 114 -2.76 9.00 1.14
N GLY A 115 -3.68 9.84 0.70
CA GLY A 115 -5.06 9.45 0.43
C GLY A 115 -5.59 10.04 -0.87
N GLY A 116 -6.40 9.27 -1.62
CA GLY A 116 -7.02 9.70 -2.86
C GLY A 116 -6.02 10.05 -3.97
N VAL A 117 -4.89 9.36 -4.05
CA VAL A 117 -3.91 9.55 -5.12
C VAL A 117 -4.25 8.67 -6.33
N SER A 118 -4.05 9.18 -7.54
CA SER A 118 -4.50 8.53 -8.78
C SER A 118 -3.37 8.27 -9.79
N ASN A 119 -2.19 8.83 -9.58
CA ASN A 119 -1.08 8.79 -10.53
C ASN A 119 0.27 8.35 -9.93
N ILE A 120 0.29 7.95 -8.67
CA ILE A 120 1.51 7.44 -8.01
C ILE A 120 1.53 5.91 -8.15
N LYS A 121 2.56 5.39 -8.82
CA LYS A 121 2.66 3.95 -9.11
C LYS A 121 2.59 3.10 -7.84
N ASN A 122 3.37 3.47 -6.84
CA ASN A 122 3.45 2.79 -5.55
C ASN A 122 3.13 3.79 -4.42
N PRO A 123 1.87 3.92 -4.00
CA PRO A 123 1.45 4.85 -2.95
C PRO A 123 2.21 4.71 -1.64
N ILE A 124 2.71 3.51 -1.29
CA ILE A 124 3.51 3.29 -0.09
C ILE A 124 4.81 4.11 -0.06
N GLU A 125 5.44 4.34 -1.22
CA GLU A 125 6.64 5.20 -1.31
C GLU A 125 6.30 6.65 -0.99
N ALA A 126 5.15 7.13 -1.45
CA ALA A 126 4.69 8.47 -1.14
C ALA A 126 4.32 8.61 0.35
N ALA A 127 3.67 7.60 0.94
CA ALA A 127 3.41 7.57 2.38
C ALA A 127 4.71 7.62 3.20
N PHE A 128 5.73 6.87 2.81
CA PHE A 128 7.05 6.91 3.43
C PHE A 128 7.74 8.27 3.25
N ALA A 129 7.60 8.88 2.08
CA ALA A 129 8.13 10.22 1.85
C ALA A 129 7.43 11.29 2.71
N VAL A 130 6.10 11.18 2.91
CA VAL A 130 5.36 12.04 3.84
C VAL A 130 5.92 11.90 5.25
N MET A 131 6.15 10.67 5.74
CA MET A 131 6.73 10.41 7.05
C MET A 131 8.13 11.02 7.23
N THR A 132 8.96 10.97 6.18
CA THR A 132 10.41 11.27 6.32
C THR A 132 10.82 12.63 5.79
N LYS A 133 10.02 13.26 4.91
CA LYS A 133 10.40 14.49 4.19
C LYS A 133 9.35 15.60 4.33
N SER A 134 8.33 15.43 5.19
CA SER A 134 7.35 16.48 5.44
C SER A 134 7.09 16.67 6.94
N GLU A 135 6.44 17.77 7.30
CA GLU A 135 5.96 18.03 8.67
C GLU A 135 4.56 17.46 8.91
N HIS A 136 3.95 16.88 7.87
CA HIS A 136 2.60 16.34 7.91
C HIS A 136 2.62 14.83 8.11
N VAL A 137 1.54 14.30 8.67
CA VAL A 137 1.29 12.86 8.78
C VAL A 137 0.48 12.35 7.60
N LEU A 138 -0.36 13.20 7.00
CA LEU A 138 -1.23 12.85 5.88
C LEU A 138 -1.25 13.97 4.84
N LEU A 139 -1.07 13.60 3.59
CA LEU A 139 -1.37 14.44 2.43
C LEU A 139 -2.42 13.74 1.54
N THR A 140 -3.25 14.53 0.82
CA THR A 140 -4.34 13.95 0.03
C THR A 140 -4.41 14.53 -1.39
N GLY A 141 -4.96 13.73 -2.31
CA GLY A 141 -5.28 14.12 -3.69
C GLY A 141 -4.11 14.78 -4.41
N GLN A 142 -4.40 15.80 -5.21
CA GLN A 142 -3.41 16.52 -6.01
C GLN A 142 -2.28 17.13 -5.17
N GLY A 143 -2.55 17.50 -3.90
CA GLY A 143 -1.51 17.98 -2.98
C GLY A 143 -0.47 16.90 -2.66
N ALA A 144 -0.92 15.68 -2.42
CA ALA A 144 -0.05 14.52 -2.20
C ALA A 144 0.76 14.18 -3.46
N GLU A 145 0.13 14.21 -4.64
CA GLU A 145 0.78 13.96 -5.93
C GLU A 145 1.86 15.00 -6.24
N SER A 146 1.55 16.29 -6.03
CA SER A 146 2.51 17.38 -6.21
C SER A 146 3.69 17.27 -5.24
N PHE A 147 3.46 16.89 -4.00
CA PHE A 147 4.50 16.63 -3.02
C PHE A 147 5.37 15.46 -3.47
N ALA A 148 4.77 14.33 -3.90
CA ALA A 148 5.49 13.16 -4.38
C ALA A 148 6.48 13.52 -5.50
N VAL A 149 6.04 14.27 -6.50
CA VAL A 149 6.90 14.78 -7.58
C VAL A 149 8.03 15.65 -7.02
N SER A 150 7.73 16.55 -6.09
CA SER A 150 8.74 17.47 -5.51
C SER A 150 9.87 16.76 -4.75
N VAL A 151 9.62 15.52 -4.28
CA VAL A 151 10.60 14.69 -3.57
C VAL A 151 11.20 13.58 -4.42
N GLY A 152 10.91 13.57 -5.73
CA GLY A 152 11.52 12.69 -6.72
C GLY A 152 10.80 11.35 -6.90
N ILE A 153 9.52 11.27 -6.54
CA ILE A 153 8.67 10.11 -6.85
C ILE A 153 8.01 10.37 -8.21
N ASP A 154 8.19 9.44 -9.14
CA ASP A 154 7.64 9.53 -10.48
C ASP A 154 6.13 9.27 -10.49
N THR A 155 5.42 10.01 -11.32
CA THR A 155 4.02 9.76 -11.63
C THR A 155 3.89 8.83 -12.82
N ILE A 156 2.76 8.11 -12.88
CA ILE A 156 2.40 7.23 -13.98
C ILE A 156 1.03 7.62 -14.52
N ASP A 157 0.78 7.32 -15.80
CA ASP A 157 -0.54 7.52 -16.38
C ASP A 157 -1.59 6.66 -15.64
N PRO A 158 -2.73 7.22 -15.23
CA PRO A 158 -3.77 6.51 -14.51
C PRO A 158 -4.28 5.24 -15.22
N SER A 159 -4.17 5.14 -16.53
CA SER A 159 -4.52 3.91 -17.27
C SER A 159 -3.69 2.68 -16.86
N TYR A 160 -2.54 2.87 -16.20
CA TYR A 160 -1.75 1.80 -15.64
C TYR A 160 -2.53 0.96 -14.63
N PHE A 161 -3.44 1.57 -13.87
CA PHE A 161 -4.23 0.92 -12.82
C PHE A 161 -5.47 0.21 -13.36
N PHE A 162 -5.82 0.46 -14.64
CA PHE A 162 -6.97 -0.19 -15.25
C PHE A 162 -6.79 -1.70 -15.31
N THR A 163 -7.75 -2.46 -14.77
CA THR A 163 -7.87 -3.89 -14.98
C THR A 163 -9.29 -4.24 -15.38
N GLU A 164 -9.43 -5.07 -16.40
CA GLU A 164 -10.72 -5.53 -16.90
C GLU A 164 -11.57 -6.19 -15.80
N ARG A 165 -10.92 -6.94 -14.91
CA ARG A 165 -11.59 -7.57 -13.76
C ARG A 165 -12.25 -6.54 -12.85
N ARG A 166 -11.53 -5.48 -12.47
CA ARG A 166 -12.06 -4.43 -11.59
C ARG A 166 -13.12 -3.60 -12.27
N PHE A 167 -12.93 -3.33 -13.57
CA PHE A 167 -13.93 -2.60 -14.36
C PHE A 167 -15.25 -3.36 -14.45
N ARG A 168 -15.21 -4.67 -14.71
CA ARG A 168 -16.42 -5.53 -14.67
C ARG A 168 -17.07 -5.55 -13.29
N SER A 169 -16.29 -5.55 -12.21
CA SER A 169 -16.83 -5.48 -10.85
C SER A 169 -17.55 -4.15 -10.60
N LEU A 170 -17.03 -3.02 -11.09
CA LEU A 170 -17.72 -1.73 -11.04
C LEU A 170 -19.05 -1.75 -11.80
N GLN A 171 -19.06 -2.31 -13.02
CA GLN A 171 -20.27 -2.41 -13.82
C GLN A 171 -21.35 -3.23 -13.10
N ALA A 172 -20.97 -4.40 -12.59
CA ALA A 172 -21.89 -5.25 -11.81
C ALA A 172 -22.40 -4.55 -10.54
N ALA A 173 -21.58 -3.77 -9.85
CA ALA A 173 -22.01 -2.99 -8.69
C ALA A 173 -23.04 -1.92 -9.08
N LYS A 174 -22.78 -1.15 -10.14
CA LYS A 174 -23.73 -0.14 -10.65
C LYS A 174 -25.08 -0.74 -11.09
N GLU A 175 -25.05 -1.89 -11.75
CA GLU A 175 -26.28 -2.62 -12.15
C GLU A 175 -27.07 -3.10 -10.92
N SER A 176 -26.38 -3.58 -9.89
CA SER A 176 -27.00 -4.02 -8.62
C SER A 176 -27.62 -2.85 -7.87
N GLU A 177 -26.92 -1.71 -7.79
CA GLU A 177 -27.44 -0.50 -7.15
C GLU A 177 -28.68 0.06 -7.86
N ALA A 178 -28.70 0.03 -9.17
CA ALA A 178 -29.87 0.45 -9.97
C ALA A 178 -31.10 -0.45 -9.75
N SER A 179 -30.93 -1.70 -9.35
CA SER A 179 -31.98 -2.68 -9.14
C SER A 179 -32.46 -2.81 -7.69
N THR A 180 -31.73 -2.24 -6.73
CA THR A 180 -32.00 -2.45 -5.30
C THR A 180 -31.92 -1.11 -4.54
N SER A 181 -32.95 -0.82 -3.73
CA SER A 181 -32.82 0.27 -2.73
C SER A 181 -31.65 -0.06 -1.81
N MET A 182 -30.67 0.83 -1.77
CA MET A 182 -29.38 0.67 -1.07
C MET A 182 -29.57 0.13 0.35
N LYS A 183 -29.30 -1.16 0.54
CA LYS A 183 -29.14 -1.75 1.86
C LYS A 183 -27.65 -1.89 2.09
N TYR A 184 -27.16 -1.20 3.15
CA TYR A 184 -25.82 -1.42 3.66
C TYR A 184 -25.62 -2.93 3.87
N ASN A 185 -24.67 -3.53 3.14
CA ASN A 185 -24.30 -4.92 3.34
C ASN A 185 -22.98 -4.98 4.11
N PRO A 186 -23.01 -5.34 5.42
CA PRO A 186 -21.79 -5.42 6.24
C PRO A 186 -20.80 -6.49 5.75
N ASP A 187 -21.24 -7.40 4.88
CA ASP A 187 -20.39 -8.45 4.31
C ASP A 187 -19.61 -7.99 3.06
N HIS A 188 -19.89 -6.80 2.52
CA HIS A 188 -19.06 -6.14 1.52
C HIS A 188 -17.80 -5.58 2.18
N LYS A 189 -16.82 -6.44 2.39
CA LYS A 189 -15.49 -6.04 2.87
C LYS A 189 -14.61 -5.72 1.68
N PHE A 190 -14.06 -4.52 1.68
CA PHE A 190 -13.05 -4.12 0.70
C PHE A 190 -11.69 -4.66 1.18
N GLY A 191 -11.03 -5.42 0.31
CA GLY A 191 -9.69 -5.90 0.60
C GLY A 191 -8.66 -4.80 0.38
N THR A 192 -7.56 -4.90 1.10
CA THR A 192 -6.36 -4.08 0.95
C THR A 192 -5.15 -4.98 1.14
N VAL A 193 -3.95 -4.44 1.05
CA VAL A 193 -2.72 -5.15 1.41
C VAL A 193 -2.14 -4.60 2.70
N GLY A 194 -1.34 -5.39 3.40
CA GLY A 194 -0.66 -4.97 4.62
C GLY A 194 0.61 -5.76 4.86
N CYS A 195 1.54 -5.15 5.57
CA CYS A 195 2.79 -5.76 6.00
C CYS A 195 3.18 -5.23 7.38
N VAL A 196 3.60 -6.13 8.27
CA VAL A 196 4.10 -5.81 9.62
C VAL A 196 5.38 -6.59 9.85
N VAL A 197 6.37 -5.89 10.37
CA VAL A 197 7.69 -6.43 10.76
C VAL A 197 7.98 -6.05 12.19
#